data_0fccc762aee4f56485d322a3c43f8e52
#
_entry.id   0fccc762aee4f56485d322a3c43f8e52
#
_cell.length_a   1.000
_cell.length_b   1.000
_cell.length_c   1.000
_cell.angle_alpha   90.00
_cell.angle_beta   90.00
_cell.angle_gamma   90.00
#
_symmetry.space_group_name_H-M   'P 1'
#
loop_
_entity.id
_entity.type
_entity.pdbx_description
1 polymer ?
#
loop_
_entity_poly.entity_id
_entity_poly.type
_entity_poly.pdbx_seq_one_letter_code
_entity_poly.pdbx_strand_id
1 'polypeptide(L)'
;VDLVWFDISDPERPELEGRVENAFRYALPTIENGYGFDYNMCYSEEARAKGVVVGWEPKEREETIYHYPSYGGDLMANDAAPGTSTQGVNGSMARFSIYGKYLYTVEQNIMCVFDLSGDKPVLTTNDIWLQRGVETLFNYKDKMFMGTPTGMLIYSLEDPLAPKYRSSVSH
;
A
#
# COMPACT_ATOMS: atom_id res chain seq x y z
N VAL A 1 1.57 11.73 -0.72
CA VAL A 1 2.66 11.55 0.27
C VAL A 1 3.98 11.46 -0.48
N ASP A 2 5.06 11.99 0.10
CA ASP A 2 6.37 12.10 -0.52
C ASP A 2 7.27 10.93 -0.14
N LEU A 3 8.20 10.57 -1.03
CA LEU A 3 9.35 9.76 -0.72
C LEU A 3 10.49 10.70 -0.30
N VAL A 4 11.03 10.50 0.88
CA VAL A 4 12.17 11.27 1.40
C VAL A 4 13.35 10.35 1.65
N TRP A 5 14.58 10.85 1.48
CA TRP A 5 15.80 10.12 1.83
C TRP A 5 16.76 10.99 2.61
N PHE A 6 17.56 10.33 3.39
CA PHE A 6 18.49 10.95 4.30
C PHE A 6 19.91 10.44 4.05
N ASP A 7 20.89 11.32 4.17
CA ASP A 7 22.27 10.91 4.38
C ASP A 7 22.41 10.36 5.81
N ILE A 8 22.92 9.15 5.92
CA ILE A 8 23.21 8.46 7.17
C ILE A 8 24.70 8.15 7.34
N SER A 9 25.58 8.90 6.67
CA SER A 9 27.04 8.80 6.83
C SER A 9 27.43 8.98 8.30
N ASP A 10 26.70 9.85 9.02
CA ASP A 10 26.71 9.91 10.47
C ASP A 10 25.33 9.42 11.00
N PRO A 11 25.23 8.17 11.47
CA PRO A 11 23.96 7.60 11.93
C PRO A 11 23.33 8.32 13.13
N GLU A 12 24.14 9.06 13.89
CA GLU A 12 23.64 9.85 15.04
C GLU A 12 23.05 11.18 14.59
N ARG A 13 23.31 11.62 13.35
CA ARG A 13 22.86 12.88 12.78
C ARG A 13 22.41 12.70 11.33
N PRO A 14 21.27 12.01 11.10
CA PRO A 14 20.75 11.86 9.75
C PRO A 14 20.34 13.22 9.17
N GLU A 15 20.84 13.56 7.99
CA GLU A 15 20.53 14.80 7.28
C GLU A 15 19.57 14.53 6.12
N LEU A 16 18.50 15.33 6.00
CA LEU A 16 17.59 15.23 4.87
C LEU A 16 18.31 15.64 3.58
N GLU A 17 18.53 14.68 2.69
CA GLU A 17 19.20 14.91 1.42
C GLU A 17 18.22 15.30 0.31
N GLY A 18 17.01 14.75 0.32
CA GLY A 18 16.03 15.13 -0.70
C GLY A 18 14.66 14.48 -0.57
N ARG A 19 13.79 14.82 -1.54
CA ARG A 19 12.44 14.27 -1.65
C ARG A 19 11.97 14.15 -3.09
N VAL A 20 11.08 13.17 -3.33
CA VAL A 20 10.21 13.10 -4.51
C VAL A 20 8.80 13.40 -4.04
N GLU A 21 8.24 14.53 -4.49
CA GLU A 21 6.89 14.95 -4.13
C GLU A 21 5.84 14.06 -4.80
N ASN A 22 4.73 13.84 -4.10
CA ASN A 22 3.59 13.05 -4.58
C ASN A 22 3.97 11.66 -5.11
N ALA A 23 5.00 11.04 -4.54
CA ALA A 23 5.46 9.71 -4.91
C ALA A 23 4.39 8.65 -4.64
N PHE A 24 3.60 8.84 -3.59
CA PHE A 24 2.53 7.94 -3.15
C PHE A 24 1.19 8.64 -3.27
N ARG A 25 0.48 8.37 -4.37
CA ARG A 25 -0.75 9.10 -4.72
C ARG A 25 -1.98 8.62 -3.96
N TYR A 26 -1.94 7.40 -3.45
CA TYR A 26 -3.07 6.73 -2.83
C TYR A 26 -2.87 6.49 -1.33
N ALA A 27 -1.80 7.08 -0.75
CA ALA A 27 -1.53 6.96 0.67
C ALA A 27 -2.62 7.64 1.50
N LEU A 28 -3.31 6.82 2.29
CA LEU A 28 -4.28 7.29 3.28
C LEU A 28 -3.88 6.78 4.67
N PRO A 29 -4.14 7.56 5.72
CA PRO A 29 -4.01 7.09 7.08
C PRO A 29 -4.88 5.85 7.34
N THR A 30 -4.44 5.00 8.24
CA THR A 30 -5.22 3.83 8.66
C THR A 30 -6.57 4.27 9.24
N ILE A 31 -7.63 3.58 8.85
CA ILE A 31 -8.98 3.80 9.36
C ILE A 31 -9.25 2.71 10.41
N GLU A 32 -9.82 3.10 11.54
CA GLU A 32 -10.24 2.16 12.57
C GLU A 32 -11.38 1.26 12.06
N ASN A 33 -11.42 0.02 12.54
CA ASN A 33 -12.45 -0.93 12.16
C ASN A 33 -13.85 -0.39 12.49
N GLY A 34 -14.75 -0.52 11.53
CA GLY A 34 -16.15 -0.07 11.67
C GLY A 34 -16.43 1.31 11.07
N TYR A 35 -15.39 2.03 10.63
CA TYR A 35 -15.56 3.30 9.92
C TYR A 35 -15.32 3.13 8.43
N GLY A 36 -16.08 3.84 7.62
CA GLY A 36 -15.86 4.00 6.19
C GLY A 36 -15.48 5.44 5.85
N PHE A 37 -15.00 5.68 4.65
CA PHE A 37 -14.71 7.03 4.15
C PHE A 37 -15.30 7.24 2.76
N ASP A 38 -15.54 8.50 2.42
CA ASP A 38 -15.98 8.85 1.07
C ASP A 38 -14.77 8.88 0.13
N TYR A 39 -14.76 7.97 -0.82
CA TYR A 39 -13.69 7.82 -1.80
C TYR A 39 -13.47 9.10 -2.62
N ASN A 40 -14.57 9.77 -3.01
CA ASN A 40 -14.51 10.99 -3.81
C ASN A 40 -13.89 12.16 -3.04
N MET A 41 -14.10 12.20 -1.72
CA MET A 41 -13.49 13.23 -0.87
C MET A 41 -11.96 13.09 -0.74
N CYS A 42 -11.41 11.91 -1.02
CA CYS A 42 -9.97 11.64 -0.86
C CYS A 42 -9.21 11.66 -2.20
N TYR A 43 -9.85 11.20 -3.26
CA TYR A 43 -9.16 10.93 -4.54
C TYR A 43 -9.59 11.81 -5.71
N SER A 44 -10.58 12.68 -5.56
CA SER A 44 -10.92 13.66 -6.60
C SER A 44 -9.77 14.63 -6.85
N GLU A 45 -9.73 15.23 -8.03
CA GLU A 45 -8.74 16.27 -8.36
C GLU A 45 -8.84 17.47 -7.41
N GLU A 46 -10.06 17.83 -7.03
CA GLU A 46 -10.33 18.91 -6.06
C GLU A 46 -9.78 18.58 -4.66
N ALA A 47 -9.89 17.33 -4.23
CA ALA A 47 -9.34 16.88 -2.95
C ALA A 47 -7.81 16.94 -2.97
N ARG A 48 -7.19 16.47 -4.05
CA ARG A 48 -5.73 16.48 -4.23
C ARG A 48 -5.17 17.90 -4.28
N ALA A 49 -5.91 18.83 -4.87
CA ALA A 49 -5.50 20.24 -4.90
C ALA A 49 -5.49 20.89 -3.51
N LYS A 50 -6.25 20.36 -2.54
CA LYS A 50 -6.29 20.84 -1.15
C LYS A 50 -5.13 20.34 -0.29
N GLY A 51 -4.42 19.29 -0.73
CA GLY A 51 -3.29 18.71 -0.01
C GLY A 51 -3.39 17.20 0.17
N VAL A 52 -2.80 16.69 1.24
CA VAL A 52 -2.79 15.26 1.58
C VAL A 52 -3.63 15.00 2.83
N VAL A 53 -4.28 13.84 2.86
CA VAL A 53 -5.04 13.39 4.03
C VAL A 53 -4.04 12.95 5.10
N VAL A 54 -4.06 13.61 6.26
CA VAL A 54 -3.14 13.32 7.37
C VAL A 54 -3.83 12.61 8.54
N GLY A 55 -5.15 12.50 8.52
CA GLY A 55 -5.93 11.87 9.58
C GLY A 55 -7.42 11.88 9.27
N TRP A 56 -8.20 11.28 10.17
CA TRP A 56 -9.64 11.13 10.05
C TRP A 56 -10.33 11.73 11.27
N GLU A 57 -11.44 12.39 11.04
CA GLU A 57 -12.38 12.79 12.07
C GLU A 57 -13.67 12.00 11.88
N PRO A 58 -14.15 11.27 12.90
CA PRO A 58 -15.42 10.56 12.80
C PRO A 58 -16.57 11.58 12.71
N LYS A 59 -17.47 11.37 11.76
CA LYS A 59 -18.72 12.12 11.63
C LYS A 59 -19.87 11.14 11.57
N GLU A 60 -20.93 11.45 12.31
CA GLU A 60 -22.20 10.77 12.12
C GLU A 60 -22.78 11.17 10.76
N ARG A 61 -23.22 10.18 10.00
CA ARG A 61 -23.92 10.37 8.74
C ARG A 61 -25.24 9.63 8.80
N GLU A 62 -26.32 10.34 8.57
CA GLU A 62 -27.62 9.70 8.33
C GLU A 62 -27.59 9.08 6.92
N GLU A 63 -27.61 7.77 6.83
CA GLU A 63 -27.82 7.06 5.59
C GLU A 63 -29.26 6.60 5.47
N THR A 64 -29.93 7.03 4.42
CA THR A 64 -31.21 6.45 4.06
C THR A 64 -30.97 5.09 3.43
N ILE A 65 -31.17 4.03 4.20
CA ILE A 65 -31.10 2.66 3.69
C ILE A 65 -32.36 2.42 2.84
N TYR A 66 -32.20 2.47 1.52
CA TYR A 66 -33.24 2.02 0.61
C TYR A 66 -33.27 0.49 0.64
N HIS A 67 -34.25 -0.06 1.35
CA HIS A 67 -34.54 -1.48 1.23
C HIS A 67 -35.16 -1.74 -0.14
N TYR A 68 -34.36 -2.17 -1.08
CA TYR A 68 -34.91 -2.84 -2.26
C TYR A 68 -35.42 -4.21 -1.82
N PRO A 69 -36.69 -4.55 -2.09
CA PRO A 69 -37.16 -5.90 -1.82
C PRO A 69 -36.38 -6.85 -2.70
N SER A 70 -35.45 -7.59 -2.07
CA SER A 70 -34.69 -8.64 -2.70
C SER A 70 -35.64 -9.79 -2.99
N TYR A 71 -35.96 -10.03 -4.24
CA TYR A 71 -36.59 -11.24 -4.69
C TYR A 71 -35.60 -12.41 -4.54
N GLY A 72 -35.80 -13.20 -3.49
CA GLY A 72 -35.37 -14.59 -3.35
C GLY A 72 -33.90 -14.90 -3.67
N GLY A 73 -33.07 -14.81 -2.66
CA GLY A 73 -31.77 -15.43 -2.60
C GLY A 73 -31.31 -15.41 -1.16
N ASP A 74 -31.32 -16.56 -0.53
CA ASP A 74 -30.78 -16.81 0.81
C ASP A 74 -29.27 -16.48 0.78
N LEU A 75 -28.93 -15.20 0.98
CA LEU A 75 -27.56 -14.81 1.22
C LEU A 75 -27.31 -15.01 2.70
N MET A 76 -26.61 -16.10 3.00
CA MET A 76 -25.95 -16.35 4.27
C MET A 76 -25.41 -15.04 4.81
N ALA A 77 -25.99 -14.58 5.90
CA ALA A 77 -25.40 -13.55 6.74
C ALA A 77 -24.04 -14.09 7.17
N ASN A 78 -22.99 -13.59 6.57
CA ASN A 78 -21.65 -13.84 7.07
C ASN A 78 -21.56 -13.05 8.37
N ASP A 79 -21.85 -13.69 9.49
CA ASP A 79 -21.43 -13.27 10.80
C ASP A 79 -19.90 -13.20 10.77
N ALA A 80 -19.39 -12.05 10.36
CA ALA A 80 -17.99 -11.73 10.59
C ALA A 80 -17.85 -11.63 12.11
N ALA A 81 -17.46 -12.72 12.74
CA ALA A 81 -16.97 -12.68 14.10
C ALA A 81 -15.95 -11.55 14.20
N PRO A 82 -15.98 -10.72 15.25
CA PRO A 82 -14.96 -9.71 15.46
C PRO A 82 -13.62 -10.43 15.53
N GLY A 83 -12.90 -10.38 14.41
CA GLY A 83 -11.54 -10.88 14.35
C GLY A 83 -10.74 -10.08 15.35
N THR A 84 -10.36 -10.73 16.43
CA THR A 84 -9.30 -10.27 17.31
C THR A 84 -8.12 -9.97 16.40
N SER A 85 -7.81 -8.69 16.23
CA SER A 85 -6.55 -8.26 15.65
C SER A 85 -5.45 -8.80 16.56
N THR A 86 -4.92 -9.95 16.24
CA THR A 86 -3.64 -10.36 16.78
C THR A 86 -2.66 -9.31 16.27
N GLN A 87 -2.29 -8.40 17.16
CA GLN A 87 -1.09 -7.59 16.98
C GLN A 87 0.04 -8.57 16.73
N GLY A 88 0.39 -8.73 15.44
CA GLY A 88 1.55 -9.49 15.02
C GLY A 88 2.78 -8.83 15.64
N VAL A 89 3.35 -9.51 16.61
CA VAL A 89 4.59 -9.11 17.24
C VAL A 89 5.68 -9.09 16.18
N ASN A 90 6.15 -7.87 15.85
CA ASN A 90 7.48 -7.61 15.31
C ASN A 90 7.95 -8.41 14.08
N GLY A 91 7.18 -8.40 13.00
CA GLY A 91 7.78 -8.51 11.66
C GLY A 91 8.01 -7.09 11.15
N SER A 92 9.21 -6.77 10.66
CA SER A 92 9.43 -5.54 9.92
C SER A 92 8.44 -5.51 8.76
N MET A 93 7.39 -4.70 8.87
CA MET A 93 6.44 -4.48 7.76
C MET A 93 7.11 -3.54 6.76
N ALA A 94 8.24 -3.97 6.21
CA ALA A 94 8.96 -3.23 5.21
C ALA A 94 8.17 -3.31 3.90
N ARG A 95 7.44 -2.24 3.60
CA ARG A 95 6.79 -2.03 2.29
C ARG A 95 7.77 -1.47 1.26
N PHE A 96 9.05 -1.61 1.53
CA PHE A 96 10.16 -1.17 0.70
C PHE A 96 11.12 -2.32 0.47
N SER A 97 11.63 -2.47 -0.74
CA SER A 97 12.65 -3.44 -1.05
C SER A 97 13.55 -2.94 -2.18
N ILE A 98 14.86 -3.16 -2.06
CA ILE A 98 15.84 -2.78 -3.08
C ILE A 98 16.32 -4.03 -3.81
N TYR A 99 16.31 -3.98 -5.13
CA TYR A 99 16.89 -5.01 -6.00
C TYR A 99 17.75 -4.36 -7.07
N GLY A 100 19.05 -4.60 -7.01
CA GLY A 100 20.01 -3.89 -7.84
C GLY A 100 19.95 -2.38 -7.60
N LYS A 101 19.65 -1.64 -8.63
CA LYS A 101 19.49 -0.18 -8.59
C LYS A 101 18.03 0.29 -8.49
N TYR A 102 17.10 -0.59 -8.21
CA TYR A 102 15.68 -0.26 -8.15
C TYR A 102 15.13 -0.39 -6.75
N LEU A 103 14.37 0.62 -6.32
CA LEU A 103 13.59 0.61 -5.10
C LEU A 103 12.13 0.29 -5.47
N TYR A 104 11.61 -0.75 -4.88
CA TYR A 104 10.20 -1.12 -4.95
C TYR A 104 9.49 -0.64 -3.68
N THR A 105 8.36 -0.03 -3.86
CA THR A 105 7.50 0.39 -2.75
C THR A 105 6.09 -0.11 -2.99
N VAL A 106 5.41 -0.53 -1.95
CA VAL A 106 4.01 -0.95 -2.04
C VAL A 106 3.16 -0.09 -1.14
N GLU A 107 2.11 0.42 -1.72
CA GLU A 107 1.07 1.16 -1.06
C GLU A 107 -0.29 0.51 -1.34
N GLN A 108 -0.93 -0.02 -0.30
CA GLN A 108 -2.15 -0.81 -0.44
C GLN A 108 -1.97 -1.96 -1.45
N ASN A 109 -2.52 -1.81 -2.66
CA ASN A 109 -2.46 -2.79 -3.74
C ASN A 109 -1.67 -2.27 -4.95
N ILE A 110 -0.88 -1.22 -4.77
CA ILE A 110 -0.13 -0.60 -5.86
C ILE A 110 1.36 -0.66 -5.54
N MET A 111 2.13 -1.13 -6.50
CA MET A 111 3.58 -1.12 -6.43
C MET A 111 4.13 -0.05 -7.36
N CYS A 112 5.07 0.74 -6.85
CA CYS A 112 5.85 1.70 -7.60
C CYS A 112 7.32 1.26 -7.66
N VAL A 113 8.01 1.62 -8.75
CA VAL A 113 9.43 1.33 -8.95
C VAL A 113 10.18 2.63 -9.17
N PHE A 114 11.23 2.84 -8.38
CA PHE A 114 12.13 3.99 -8.52
C PHE A 114 13.51 3.52 -8.97
N ASP A 115 14.10 4.25 -9.91
CA ASP A 115 15.52 4.08 -10.29
C ASP A 115 16.40 4.92 -9.34
N LEU A 116 17.36 4.26 -8.72
CA LEU A 116 18.34 4.84 -7.79
C LEU A 116 19.71 5.09 -8.43
N SER A 117 19.84 5.02 -9.77
CA SER A 117 21.12 5.17 -10.46
C SER A 117 21.68 6.60 -10.43
N GLY A 118 20.84 7.58 -10.24
CA GLY A 118 21.22 9.00 -10.19
C GLY A 118 21.34 9.53 -8.75
N ASP A 119 21.60 10.82 -8.63
CA ASP A 119 21.72 11.51 -7.34
C ASP A 119 20.44 11.53 -6.54
N LYS A 120 19.32 11.23 -7.16
CA LYS A 120 18.00 11.15 -6.51
C LYS A 120 17.16 10.03 -7.11
N PRO A 121 16.27 9.41 -6.31
CA PRO A 121 15.30 8.44 -6.81
C PRO A 121 14.40 9.04 -7.90
N VAL A 122 14.22 8.31 -9.00
CA VAL A 122 13.34 8.69 -10.10
C VAL A 122 12.24 7.65 -10.23
N LEU A 123 10.99 8.07 -10.10
CA LEU A 123 9.84 7.19 -10.32
C LEU A 123 9.82 6.76 -11.80
N THR A 124 10.05 5.47 -12.06
CA THR A 124 10.11 4.90 -13.41
C THR A 124 8.84 4.18 -13.80
N THR A 125 8.25 3.45 -12.85
CA THR A 125 7.03 2.70 -13.06
C THR A 125 6.12 2.93 -11.87
N ASN A 126 4.89 3.30 -12.15
CA ASN A 126 3.83 3.46 -11.16
C ASN A 126 2.64 2.57 -11.53
N ASP A 127 1.71 2.45 -10.57
CA ASP A 127 0.42 1.79 -10.77
C ASP A 127 0.50 0.33 -11.24
N ILE A 128 1.52 -0.42 -10.75
CA ILE A 128 1.53 -1.87 -10.89
C ILE A 128 0.53 -2.44 -9.88
N TRP A 129 -0.63 -2.85 -10.38
CA TRP A 129 -1.71 -3.37 -9.55
C TRP A 129 -1.40 -4.78 -9.04
N LEU A 130 -1.44 -4.94 -7.72
CA LEU A 130 -1.26 -6.20 -7.04
C LEU A 130 -2.62 -6.85 -6.75
N GLN A 131 -2.68 -8.17 -6.78
CA GLN A 131 -3.93 -8.91 -6.61
C GLN A 131 -4.51 -8.82 -5.20
N ARG A 132 -3.67 -8.55 -4.19
CA ARG A 132 -4.04 -8.53 -2.76
C ARG A 132 -3.24 -7.48 -2.02
N GLY A 133 -3.73 -7.05 -0.87
CA GLY A 133 -3.00 -6.17 0.02
C GLY A 133 -1.67 -6.79 0.44
N VAL A 134 -0.60 -6.05 0.24
CA VAL A 134 0.77 -6.48 0.57
C VAL A 134 1.21 -5.79 1.84
N GLU A 135 1.72 -6.56 2.78
CA GLU A 135 2.21 -6.10 4.07
C GLU A 135 3.73 -6.05 4.14
N THR A 136 4.39 -6.99 3.43
CA THR A 136 5.85 -7.11 3.45
C THR A 136 6.41 -7.42 2.07
N LEU A 137 7.64 -6.95 1.81
CA LEU A 137 8.41 -7.26 0.62
C LEU A 137 9.74 -7.93 1.00
N PHE A 138 10.09 -8.94 0.27
CA PHE A 138 11.39 -9.61 0.39
C PHE A 138 11.89 -10.06 -0.97
N ASN A 139 13.13 -9.70 -1.32
CA ASN A 139 13.76 -10.14 -2.57
C ASN A 139 14.74 -11.28 -2.32
N TYR A 140 14.67 -12.30 -3.17
CA TYR A 140 15.64 -13.37 -3.20
C TYR A 140 15.94 -13.77 -4.64
N LYS A 141 17.17 -13.66 -5.06
CA LYS A 141 17.61 -13.83 -6.46
C LYS A 141 16.78 -12.91 -7.38
N ASP A 142 16.24 -13.49 -8.45
CA ASP A 142 15.39 -12.85 -9.46
C ASP A 142 13.90 -12.82 -9.10
N LYS A 143 13.58 -12.98 -7.82
CA LYS A 143 12.18 -13.06 -7.34
C LYS A 143 11.91 -12.10 -6.19
N MET A 144 10.68 -11.61 -6.18
CA MET A 144 10.12 -10.83 -5.08
C MET A 144 9.00 -11.63 -4.42
N PHE A 145 9.11 -11.79 -3.13
CA PHE A 145 8.11 -12.42 -2.27
C PHE A 145 7.36 -11.35 -1.52
N MET A 146 6.05 -11.38 -1.60
CA MET A 146 5.18 -10.39 -0.99
C MET A 146 4.25 -11.08 0.01
N GLY A 147 4.42 -10.80 1.29
CA GLY A 147 3.52 -11.28 2.33
C GLY A 147 2.18 -10.55 2.28
N THR A 148 1.10 -11.32 2.42
CA THR A 148 -0.28 -10.84 2.49
C THR A 148 -0.98 -11.45 3.70
N PRO A 149 -2.13 -10.92 4.15
CA PRO A 149 -2.88 -11.49 5.28
C PRO A 149 -3.27 -12.97 5.11
N THR A 150 -3.33 -13.47 3.87
CA THR A 150 -3.81 -14.82 3.55
C THR A 150 -2.78 -15.68 2.84
N GLY A 151 -1.49 -15.28 2.89
CA GLY A 151 -0.43 -16.05 2.24
C GLY A 151 0.67 -15.19 1.64
N MET A 152 1.20 -15.60 0.51
CA MET A 152 2.32 -14.96 -0.14
C MET A 152 2.14 -14.94 -1.66
N LEU A 153 2.49 -13.80 -2.28
CA LEU A 153 2.58 -13.67 -3.73
C LEU A 153 4.06 -13.76 -4.16
N ILE A 154 4.31 -14.32 -5.31
CA ILE A 154 5.65 -14.46 -5.89
C ILE A 154 5.67 -13.79 -7.26
N TYR A 155 6.56 -12.83 -7.43
CA TYR A 155 6.78 -12.10 -8.67
C TYR A 155 8.20 -12.36 -9.20
N SER A 156 8.35 -12.38 -10.54
CA SER A 156 9.64 -12.39 -11.20
C SER A 156 10.15 -10.97 -11.36
N LEU A 157 11.46 -10.79 -11.14
CA LEU A 157 12.24 -9.58 -11.38
C LEU A 157 13.19 -9.74 -12.57
N GLU A 158 12.94 -10.68 -13.50
CA GLU A 158 13.69 -10.80 -14.75
C GLU A 158 13.70 -9.49 -15.54
N ASP A 159 12.58 -8.79 -15.53
CA ASP A 159 12.48 -7.39 -15.91
C ASP A 159 12.19 -6.56 -14.64
N PRO A 160 13.17 -5.86 -14.09
CA PRO A 160 13.02 -5.11 -12.86
C PRO A 160 12.01 -3.95 -12.95
N LEU A 161 11.78 -3.42 -14.15
CA LEU A 161 10.81 -2.32 -14.37
C LEU A 161 9.38 -2.83 -14.55
N ALA A 162 9.21 -4.12 -14.86
CA ALA A 162 7.92 -4.75 -15.07
C ALA A 162 7.82 -6.09 -14.32
N PRO A 163 7.81 -6.10 -12.97
CA PRO A 163 7.64 -7.32 -12.18
C PRO A 163 6.39 -8.09 -12.60
N LYS A 164 6.54 -9.41 -12.82
CA LYS A 164 5.46 -10.27 -13.31
C LYS A 164 5.06 -11.30 -12.27
N TYR A 165 3.76 -11.37 -12.00
CA TYR A 165 3.20 -12.43 -11.18
C TYR A 165 3.57 -13.83 -11.70
N ARG A 166 3.99 -14.72 -10.81
CA ARG A 166 4.34 -16.10 -11.09
C ARG A 166 3.42 -17.09 -10.40
N SER A 167 3.25 -16.92 -9.10
CA SER A 167 2.45 -17.85 -8.29
C SER A 167 2.07 -17.22 -6.95
N SER A 168 1.23 -17.92 -6.21
CA SER A 168 0.92 -17.60 -4.82
C SER A 168 0.87 -18.86 -3.98
N VAL A 169 1.12 -18.69 -2.69
CA VAL A 169 0.94 -19.70 -1.65
C VAL A 169 -0.09 -19.16 -0.68
N SER A 170 -1.14 -19.93 -0.42
CA SER A 170 -2.16 -19.61 0.58
C SER A 170 -1.96 -20.47 1.83
N HIS A 171 -2.31 -19.93 2.98
CA HIS A 171 -2.36 -20.65 4.26
C HIS A 171 -3.76 -20.60 4.87
#